data_fb8bb628e8202639e1c18dcb5d93f16c
#
_entry.id   fb8bb628e8202639e1c18dcb5d93f16c
#
_cell.length_a   1.000
_cell.length_b   1.000
_cell.length_c   1.000
_cell.angle_alpha   90.00
_cell.angle_beta   90.00
_cell.angle_gamma   90.00
#
_symmetry.space_group_name_H-M   'P 1'
#
loop_
_entity.id
_entity.type
_entity.pdbx_description
1 polymer ?
#
loop_
_entity_poly.entity_id
_entity_poly.type
_entity_poly.pdbx_seq_one_letter_code
_entity_poly.pdbx_strand_id
1 'polypeptide(L)' 'MQTIFVQVKCRLGESYRVAEALVEIDGVSEVYSISGPYDLLAKCYLPVDEDAGHFVNRKVQQLEGIRETLTIIA' A
#
# COMPACT_ATOMS: atom_id res chain seq x y z
N MET A 1 7.55 -10.73 -12.83
CA MET A 1 7.14 -9.87 -11.68
C MET A 1 5.90 -10.43 -11.06
N GLN A 2 5.76 -10.26 -9.75
CA GLN A 2 4.52 -10.60 -9.07
C GLN A 2 3.71 -9.34 -8.83
N THR A 3 2.39 -9.49 -8.83
CA THR A 3 1.47 -8.39 -8.57
C THR A 3 0.84 -8.58 -7.21
N ILE A 4 0.86 -7.53 -6.40
CA ILE A 4 0.14 -7.55 -5.13
C ILE A 4 -0.72 -6.29 -5.03
N PHE A 5 -1.78 -6.39 -4.23
CA PHE A 5 -2.61 -5.24 -3.90
C PHE A 5 -2.54 -5.05 -2.39
N VAL A 6 -2.38 -3.81 -1.98
CA VAL A 6 -2.34 -3.48 -0.56
C VAL A 6 -3.47 -2.52 -0.26
N GLN A 7 -4.43 -2.96 0.55
CA GLN A 7 -5.49 -2.08 1.02
C GLN A 7 -4.98 -1.40 2.29
N VAL A 8 -5.17 -0.09 2.35
CA VAL A 8 -4.58 0.70 3.42
C VAL A 8 -5.68 1.46 4.15
N LYS A 9 -5.71 1.32 5.47
CA LYS A 9 -6.59 2.10 6.32
C LYS A 9 -5.78 3.21 6.95
N CYS A 10 -6.24 4.45 6.78
CA CYS A 10 -5.52 5.64 7.22
C CYS A 10 -6.16 6.21 8.47
N ARG A 11 -5.36 6.95 9.25
CA ARG A 11 -5.92 7.78 10.31
C ARG A 11 -6.77 8.88 9.68
N LEU A 12 -7.73 9.38 10.44
CA LEU A 12 -8.65 10.41 9.95
C LEU A 12 -7.87 11.62 9.42
N GLY A 13 -8.24 12.06 8.22
CA GLY A 13 -7.64 13.23 7.61
C GLY A 13 -6.30 13.00 6.93
N GLU A 14 -5.78 11.76 6.94
CA GLU A 14 -4.43 11.47 6.46
C GLU A 14 -4.40 10.81 5.09
N SER A 15 -5.56 10.52 4.49
CA SER A 15 -5.60 9.69 3.26
C SER A 15 -4.81 10.29 2.11
N TYR A 16 -4.93 11.59 1.88
CA TYR A 16 -4.21 12.22 0.76
C TYR A 16 -2.71 12.19 0.97
N ARG A 17 -2.27 12.46 2.19
CA ARG A 17 -0.85 12.45 2.51
C ARG A 17 -0.27 11.05 2.36
N VAL A 18 -1.01 10.05 2.83
CA VAL A 18 -0.58 8.66 2.71
C VAL A 18 -0.53 8.25 1.24
N ALA A 19 -1.54 8.65 0.45
CA ALA A 19 -1.55 8.33 -0.97
C ALA A 19 -0.34 8.92 -1.69
N GLU A 20 0.01 10.18 -1.38
CA GLU A 20 1.18 10.80 -1.98
C GLU A 20 2.47 10.07 -1.62
N ALA A 21 2.57 9.63 -0.37
CA ALA A 21 3.75 8.90 0.07
C ALA A 21 3.82 7.51 -0.60
N LEU A 22 2.68 6.86 -0.79
CA LEU A 22 2.64 5.54 -1.42
C LEU A 22 3.14 5.59 -2.86
N VAL A 23 2.75 6.61 -3.64
CA VAL A 23 3.16 6.67 -5.04
C VAL A 23 4.66 6.88 -5.20
N GLU A 24 5.36 7.33 -4.16
CA GLU A 24 6.80 7.52 -4.20
C GLU A 24 7.58 6.23 -3.94
N ILE A 25 6.91 5.17 -3.52
CA ILE A 25 7.59 3.91 -3.19
C ILE A 25 7.88 3.15 -4.49
N ASP A 26 9.13 2.70 -4.66
CA ASP A 26 9.48 1.85 -5.77
C ASP A 26 8.65 0.57 -5.69
N GLY A 27 8.05 0.19 -6.80
CA GLY A 27 7.18 -0.98 -6.85
C GLY A 27 5.70 -0.63 -6.84
N VAL A 28 5.32 0.53 -6.30
CA VAL A 28 3.93 0.97 -6.33
C VAL A 28 3.63 1.56 -7.71
N SER A 29 2.66 0.97 -8.40
CA SER A 29 2.29 1.38 -9.74
C SER A 29 1.13 2.36 -9.73
N GLU A 30 0.12 2.10 -8.91
CA GLU A 30 -1.11 2.89 -8.89
C GLU A 30 -1.65 2.93 -7.48
N VAL A 31 -2.30 4.04 -7.13
CA VAL A 31 -2.96 4.19 -5.84
C VAL A 31 -4.34 4.78 -6.10
N TYR A 32 -5.36 4.15 -5.53
CA TYR A 32 -6.75 4.56 -5.70
C TYR A 32 -7.38 4.83 -4.35
N SER A 33 -8.25 5.83 -4.30
CA SER A 33 -9.16 5.99 -3.16
C SER A 33 -10.31 5.02 -3.34
N ILE A 34 -10.67 4.33 -2.28
CA ILE A 34 -11.74 3.34 -2.33
C ILE A 34 -12.71 3.57 -1.18
N SER A 35 -13.91 3.00 -1.32
CA SER A 35 -14.91 3.01 -0.27
C SER A 35 -14.87 1.69 0.49
N GLY A 36 -15.52 1.65 1.66
CA GLY A 36 -15.59 0.45 2.46
C GLY A 36 -14.66 0.54 3.66
N PRO A 37 -14.20 -0.61 4.17
CA PRO A 37 -13.41 -0.61 5.42
C PRO A 37 -12.00 -0.07 5.27
N TYR A 38 -11.51 0.07 4.05
CA TYR A 38 -10.18 0.64 3.80
C TYR A 38 -10.32 1.90 2.97
N ASP A 39 -9.29 2.76 3.02
CA ASP A 39 -9.33 4.07 2.40
C ASP A 39 -8.63 4.10 1.04
N LEU A 40 -7.56 3.33 0.89
CA LEU A 40 -6.74 3.33 -0.31
C LEU A 40 -6.45 1.92 -0.77
N LEU A 41 -6.23 1.79 -2.09
CA LEU A 41 -5.80 0.54 -2.69
C LEU A 41 -4.55 0.84 -3.51
N ALA A 42 -3.44 0.19 -3.16
CA ALA A 42 -2.19 0.33 -3.90
C ALA A 42 -1.94 -0.93 -4.71
N LYS A 43 -1.66 -0.77 -6.00
CA LYS A 43 -1.26 -1.87 -6.87
C LYS A 43 0.25 -1.84 -7.00
N CYS A 44 0.90 -2.95 -6.70
CA CYS A 44 2.36 -3.02 -6.68
C CYS A 44 2.87 -4.16 -7.56
N TYR A 45 3.98 -3.89 -8.24
CA TYR A 45 4.70 -4.91 -8.99
C TYR A 45 6.05 -5.12 -8.31
N LEU A 46 6.31 -6.35 -7.90
CA LEU A 46 7.55 -6.69 -7.19
C LEU A 46 8.29 -7.78 -7.95
N PRO A 47 9.63 -7.85 -7.80
CA PRO A 47 10.38 -8.99 -8.31
C PRO A 47 9.81 -10.29 -7.74
N VAL A 48 9.85 -11.37 -8.53
CA VAL A 48 9.23 -12.63 -8.12
C VAL A 48 9.88 -13.23 -6.88
N ASP A 49 11.13 -12.88 -6.61
CA ASP A 49 11.85 -13.39 -5.45
C ASP A 49 11.74 -12.48 -4.23
N GLU A 50 11.01 -11.37 -4.32
CA GLU A 50 10.81 -10.51 -3.17
C GLU A 50 9.63 -10.99 -2.34
N ASP A 51 9.81 -11.00 -1.01
CA ASP A 51 8.75 -11.38 -0.07
C ASP A 51 7.77 -10.21 0.04
N ALA A 52 6.52 -10.45 -0.37
CA ALA A 52 5.50 -9.40 -0.35
C ALA A 52 5.24 -8.87 1.06
N GLY A 53 5.19 -9.76 2.05
CA GLY A 53 4.97 -9.34 3.44
C GLY A 53 6.09 -8.46 3.95
N HIS A 54 7.32 -8.80 3.60
CA HIS A 54 8.49 -8.01 4.00
C HIS A 54 8.45 -6.63 3.34
N PHE A 55 8.10 -6.59 2.04
CA PHE A 55 7.97 -5.33 1.32
C PHE A 55 6.94 -4.43 2.00
N VAL A 56 5.75 -4.97 2.30
CA VAL A 56 4.68 -4.19 2.94
C VAL A 56 5.14 -3.68 4.30
N ASN A 57 5.76 -4.54 5.09
CA ASN A 57 6.23 -4.16 6.43
C ASN A 57 7.27 -3.04 6.36
N ARG A 58 8.25 -3.19 5.48
CA ARG A 58 9.38 -2.25 5.42
C ARG A 58 9.05 -0.96 4.70
N LYS A 59 8.25 -1.02 3.65
CA LYS A 59 8.03 0.14 2.79
C LYS A 59 6.71 0.82 3.03
N VAL A 60 5.65 0.06 3.29
CA VAL A 60 4.32 0.63 3.40
C VAL A 60 3.97 0.95 4.85
N GLN A 61 4.16 -0.01 5.74
CA GLN A 61 3.72 0.17 7.13
C GLN A 61 4.57 1.16 7.92
N GLN A 62 5.69 1.58 7.37
CA GLN A 62 6.51 2.61 7.99
C GLN A 62 6.00 4.02 7.71
N LEU A 63 5.07 4.18 6.80
CA LEU A 63 4.54 5.51 6.48
C LEU A 63 3.67 6.01 7.61
N GLU A 64 3.84 7.31 7.91
CA GLU A 64 3.03 7.95 8.93
C GLU A 64 1.59 8.08 8.45
N GLY A 65 0.64 7.85 9.35
CA GLY A 65 -0.78 7.99 9.02
C GLY A 65 -1.49 6.68 8.71
N ILE A 66 -0.78 5.58 8.67
CA ILE A 66 -1.37 4.28 8.39
C ILE A 66 -1.77 3.59 9.68
N ARG A 67 -3.01 3.07 9.72
CA ARG A 67 -3.50 2.31 10.87
C ARG A 67 -3.38 0.81 10.66
N GLU A 68 -3.73 0.33 9.49
CA GLU A 68 -3.60 -1.09 9.18
C GLU A 68 -3.59 -1.31 7.68
N THR A 69 -3.09 -2.46 7.28
CA THR A 69 -3.01 -2.84 5.89
C THR A 69 -3.52 -4.26 5.71
N LEU A 70 -3.99 -4.55 4.51
CA LEU A 70 -4.37 -5.90 4.10
C LEU A 70 -3.74 -6.16 2.75
N THR A 71 -2.86 -7.17 2.68
CA THR A 71 -2.15 -7.51 1.47
C THR A 71 -2.87 -8.64 0.74
N ILE A 72 -3.09 -8.46 -0.55
CA ILE A 72 -3.69 -9.47 -1.42
C ILE A 72 -2.67 -9.80 -2.49
N ILE A 73 -2.32 -11.08 -2.58
CA ILE A 73 -1.38 -11.57 -3.60
C ILE A 73 -2.19 -12.09 -4.77
N ALA A 74 -1.99 -11.48 -5.92
CA ALA A 74 -2.72 -11.87 -7.12
C ALA A 74 -2.06 -13.07 -7.82
#